data_7dd03a7a97df6057bb61598d20305a67
#
_entry.id   7dd03a7a97df6057bb61598d20305a67
#
_cell.length_a   1.000
_cell.length_b   1.000
_cell.length_c   1.000
_cell.angle_alpha   90.00
_cell.angle_beta   90.00
_cell.angle_gamma   90.00
#
_symmetry.space_group_name_H-M   'P 1'
#
loop_
_entity.id
_entity.type
_entity.pdbx_description
1 polymer ?
#
loop_
_entity_poly.entity_id
_entity_poly.type
_entity_poly.pdbx_seq_one_letter_code
_entity_poly.pdbx_strand_id
1 'polypeptide(L)'
;MKGIVIWLFGEEFGKSIINGFSWLLEVPPDRSATKGKTSDEIALEHASQLLELMRSKVTKLQYIVEQVRQSTQRTQHQYNLKCQRHQELLGLALEYKRMEQIIEARLVMAKTIEIERILPEFQTKLASSQEMLMRVNDIHIQQESELSLLEIDVENMKAWIAMNGYQETKSRELISLKEKLEQSSMAAETRCLELEALRQLYHPSNCELGETLTTTTSVG
;
A
#
# COMPACT_ATOMS: atom_id res chain seq x y z
N MET A 1 10.87 -10.80 21.53
CA MET A 1 10.33 -10.34 20.25
C MET A 1 9.34 -9.17 20.37
N LYS A 2 8.43 -9.14 21.38
CA LYS A 2 7.46 -8.02 21.55
C LYS A 2 8.09 -6.62 21.63
N GLY A 3 9.25 -6.46 22.27
CA GLY A 3 9.91 -5.15 22.44
C GLY A 3 10.52 -4.57 21.17
N ILE A 4 10.92 -5.40 20.21
CA ILE A 4 11.53 -4.97 18.94
C ILE A 4 10.45 -4.41 17.99
N VAL A 5 9.26 -5.01 18.01
CA VAL A 5 8.12 -4.56 17.18
C VAL A 5 7.63 -3.19 17.67
N ILE A 6 7.54 -2.98 18.98
CA ILE A 6 7.15 -1.68 19.57
C ILE A 6 8.19 -0.61 19.28
N TRP A 7 9.48 -0.95 19.30
CA TRP A 7 10.57 -0.02 19.00
C TRP A 7 10.62 0.40 17.52
N LEU A 8 10.32 -0.53 16.59
CA LEU A 8 10.33 -0.28 15.14
C LEU A 8 9.10 0.49 14.64
N PHE A 9 7.94 0.29 15.24
CA PHE A 9 6.67 0.75 14.69
C PHE A 9 5.89 1.75 15.57
N GLY A 10 6.47 2.13 16.74
CA GLY A 10 5.80 2.99 17.71
C GLY A 10 4.79 2.26 18.61
N GLU A 11 4.45 2.88 19.74
CA GLU A 11 3.69 2.19 20.80
C GLU A 11 2.24 1.85 20.41
N GLU A 12 1.58 2.72 19.64
CA GLU A 12 0.20 2.49 19.20
C GLU A 12 0.10 1.45 18.08
N PHE A 13 1.05 1.47 17.14
CA PHE A 13 1.10 0.52 16.03
C PHE A 13 1.55 -0.87 16.50
N GLY A 14 2.54 -0.92 17.39
CA GLY A 14 3.00 -2.17 18.02
C GLY A 14 1.89 -2.85 18.84
N LYS A 15 1.04 -2.09 19.53
CA LYS A 15 -0.13 -2.62 20.25
C LYS A 15 -1.23 -3.12 19.28
N SER A 16 -1.46 -2.45 18.16
CA SER A 16 -2.44 -2.86 17.16
C SER A 16 -2.03 -4.17 16.48
N ILE A 17 -0.73 -4.34 16.18
CA ILE A 17 -0.18 -5.60 15.64
C ILE A 17 -0.32 -6.74 16.66
N ILE A 18 0.04 -6.49 17.93
CA ILE A 18 -0.03 -7.50 19.01
C ILE A 18 -1.48 -7.88 19.30
N ASN A 19 -2.41 -6.93 19.28
CA ASN A 19 -3.84 -7.19 19.49
C ASN A 19 -4.48 -7.90 18.27
N GLY A 20 -4.05 -7.58 17.04
CA GLY A 20 -4.46 -8.33 15.85
C GLY A 20 -4.00 -9.79 15.87
N PHE A 21 -2.80 -10.05 16.40
CA PHE A 21 -2.27 -11.41 16.56
C PHE A 21 -2.96 -12.20 17.70
N SER A 22 -3.31 -11.54 18.81
CA SER A 22 -4.03 -12.22 19.90
C SER A 22 -5.43 -12.64 19.50
N TRP A 23 -6.13 -11.85 18.68
CA TRP A 23 -7.45 -12.21 18.15
C TRP A 23 -7.38 -13.41 17.19
N LEU A 24 -6.30 -13.56 16.42
CA LEU A 24 -6.11 -14.69 15.49
C LEU A 24 -5.81 -16.00 16.23
N LEU A 25 -5.25 -15.91 17.44
CA LEU A 25 -4.95 -17.06 18.31
C LEU A 25 -6.10 -17.40 19.29
N GLU A 26 -7.06 -16.48 19.48
CA GLU A 26 -8.14 -16.60 20.46
C GLU A 26 -9.52 -16.95 19.88
N VAL A 27 -9.65 -17.28 18.58
CA VAL A 27 -10.88 -17.90 18.09
C VAL A 27 -10.83 -19.39 18.44
N PRO A 28 -11.32 -19.80 19.62
CA PRO A 28 -11.52 -21.22 19.87
C PRO A 28 -12.52 -21.69 18.80
N PRO A 29 -12.26 -22.81 18.11
CA PRO A 29 -13.26 -23.39 17.22
C PRO A 29 -14.54 -23.55 18.04
N ASP A 30 -15.61 -22.94 17.56
CA ASP A 30 -16.92 -23.01 18.25
C ASP A 30 -17.32 -24.50 18.37
N ARG A 31 -17.00 -25.09 19.53
CA ARG A 31 -17.20 -26.51 19.80
C ARG A 31 -18.69 -26.93 19.76
N SER A 32 -19.60 -25.96 19.69
CA SER A 32 -21.04 -26.19 19.63
C SER A 32 -21.53 -26.58 18.23
N ALA A 33 -20.82 -26.16 17.15
CA ALA A 33 -21.20 -26.42 15.76
C ALA A 33 -20.65 -27.74 15.20
N THR A 34 -19.76 -28.44 15.92
CA THR A 34 -19.05 -29.64 15.42
C THR A 34 -19.71 -30.96 15.69
N LYS A 35 -20.91 -30.98 16.30
CA LYS A 35 -21.66 -32.24 16.53
C LYS A 35 -22.14 -32.81 15.20
N GLY A 36 -21.38 -33.77 14.65
CA GLY A 36 -21.75 -34.56 13.47
C GLY A 36 -20.87 -34.40 12.23
N LYS A 37 -19.89 -33.46 12.24
CA LYS A 37 -18.96 -33.28 11.11
C LYS A 37 -17.69 -34.16 11.29
N THR A 38 -17.19 -34.69 10.18
CA THR A 38 -15.90 -35.39 10.17
C THR A 38 -14.75 -34.41 10.34
N SER A 39 -13.58 -34.90 10.77
CA SER A 39 -12.36 -34.05 10.91
C SER A 39 -12.02 -33.34 9.61
N ASP A 40 -12.24 -34.00 8.47
CA ASP A 40 -11.92 -33.48 7.14
C ASP A 40 -12.92 -32.41 6.67
N GLU A 41 -14.20 -32.52 7.04
CA GLU A 41 -15.19 -31.48 6.80
C GLU A 41 -14.83 -30.19 7.56
N ILE A 42 -14.40 -30.35 8.81
CA ILE A 42 -13.93 -29.21 9.64
C ILE A 42 -12.68 -28.58 9.01
N ALA A 43 -11.73 -29.39 8.54
CA ALA A 43 -10.51 -28.89 7.88
C ALA A 43 -10.83 -28.16 6.57
N LEU A 44 -11.76 -28.66 5.75
CA LEU A 44 -12.19 -28.00 4.52
C LEU A 44 -12.94 -26.69 4.78
N GLU A 45 -13.80 -26.67 5.79
CA GLU A 45 -14.48 -25.44 6.22
C GLU A 45 -13.47 -24.38 6.68
N HIS A 46 -12.48 -24.79 7.46
CA HIS A 46 -11.42 -23.89 7.92
C HIS A 46 -10.53 -23.39 6.75
N ALA A 47 -10.18 -24.26 5.79
CA ALA A 47 -9.48 -23.86 4.57
C ALA A 47 -10.29 -22.82 3.77
N SER A 48 -11.60 -22.99 3.67
CA SER A 48 -12.49 -22.02 3.01
C SER A 48 -12.53 -20.67 3.74
N GLN A 49 -12.54 -20.66 5.08
CA GLN A 49 -12.48 -19.44 5.88
C GLN A 49 -11.14 -18.70 5.72
N LEU A 50 -10.03 -19.44 5.68
CA LEU A 50 -8.71 -18.87 5.44
C LEU A 50 -8.59 -18.26 4.03
N LEU A 51 -9.22 -18.90 3.04
CA LEU A 51 -9.28 -18.37 1.67
C LEU A 51 -10.04 -17.04 1.62
N GLU A 52 -11.18 -16.93 2.29
CA GLU A 52 -11.93 -15.67 2.39
C GLU A 52 -11.13 -14.58 3.11
N LEU A 53 -10.40 -14.94 4.16
CA LEU A 53 -9.52 -14.01 4.85
C LEU A 53 -8.41 -13.50 3.91
N MET A 54 -7.81 -14.39 3.12
CA MET A 54 -6.79 -14.02 2.13
C MET A 54 -7.36 -13.11 1.03
N ARG A 55 -8.57 -13.38 0.51
CA ARG A 55 -9.27 -12.50 -0.44
C ARG A 55 -9.43 -11.09 0.12
N SER A 56 -9.86 -10.97 1.37
CA SER A 56 -9.98 -9.68 2.05
C SER A 56 -8.65 -8.93 2.11
N LYS A 57 -7.55 -9.64 2.38
CA LYS A 57 -6.21 -9.04 2.43
C LYS A 57 -5.72 -8.60 1.05
N VAL A 58 -5.93 -9.39 0.01
CA VAL A 58 -5.60 -9.01 -1.38
C VAL A 58 -6.41 -7.79 -1.82
N THR A 59 -7.69 -7.71 -1.47
CA THR A 59 -8.52 -6.51 -1.72
C THR A 59 -7.96 -5.28 -0.99
N LYS A 60 -7.47 -5.45 0.24
CA LYS A 60 -6.80 -4.36 0.98
C LYS A 60 -5.51 -3.91 0.30
N LEU A 61 -4.71 -4.84 -0.24
CA LEU A 61 -3.52 -4.52 -1.03
C LEU A 61 -3.87 -3.71 -2.28
N GLN A 62 -4.91 -4.11 -3.01
CA GLN A 62 -5.41 -3.37 -4.17
C GLN A 62 -5.78 -1.92 -3.82
N TYR A 63 -6.44 -1.72 -2.67
CA TYR A 63 -6.75 -0.37 -2.18
C TYR A 63 -5.47 0.45 -1.91
N ILE A 64 -4.43 -0.17 -1.31
CA ILE A 64 -3.15 0.49 -1.06
C ILE A 64 -2.47 0.89 -2.39
N VAL A 65 -2.47 -0.01 -3.39
CA VAL A 65 -1.94 0.29 -4.75
C VAL A 65 -2.61 1.53 -5.31
N GLU A 66 -3.94 1.61 -5.24
CA GLU A 66 -4.69 2.75 -5.77
C GLU A 66 -4.37 4.06 -5.04
N GLN A 67 -4.22 4.03 -3.71
CA GLN A 67 -3.82 5.19 -2.91
C GLN A 67 -2.41 5.69 -3.30
N VAL A 68 -1.46 4.76 -3.47
CA VAL A 68 -0.09 5.11 -3.89
C VAL A 68 -0.08 5.66 -5.32
N ARG A 69 -0.88 5.08 -6.23
CA ARG A 69 -1.04 5.57 -7.61
C ARG A 69 -1.55 7.00 -7.65
N GLN A 70 -2.61 7.30 -6.91
CA GLN A 70 -3.18 8.66 -6.83
C GLN A 70 -2.18 9.66 -6.26
N SER A 71 -1.43 9.26 -5.25
CA SER A 71 -0.37 10.08 -4.67
C SER A 71 0.75 10.38 -5.67
N THR A 72 1.23 9.35 -6.38
CA THR A 72 2.24 9.50 -7.41
C THR A 72 1.78 10.44 -8.54
N GLN A 73 0.51 10.31 -8.96
CA GLN A 73 -0.07 11.20 -9.97
C GLN A 73 -0.13 12.66 -9.49
N ARG A 74 -0.50 12.91 -8.23
CA ARG A 74 -0.49 14.25 -7.64
C ARG A 74 0.92 14.84 -7.60
N THR A 75 1.91 14.05 -7.20
CA THR A 75 3.31 14.47 -7.18
C THR A 75 3.80 14.79 -8.59
N GLN A 76 3.49 13.97 -9.58
CA GLN A 76 3.80 14.22 -10.99
C GLN A 76 3.16 15.51 -11.49
N HIS A 77 1.89 15.73 -11.17
CA HIS A 77 1.19 16.95 -11.57
C HIS A 77 1.85 18.19 -10.95
N GLN A 78 2.18 18.16 -9.66
CA GLN A 78 2.87 19.26 -8.98
C GLN A 78 4.25 19.55 -9.60
N TYR A 79 5.01 18.51 -9.92
CA TYR A 79 6.30 18.66 -10.61
C TYR A 79 6.12 19.34 -11.98
N ASN A 80 5.16 18.87 -12.79
CA ASN A 80 4.87 19.44 -14.10
C ASN A 80 4.46 20.91 -14.02
N LEU A 81 3.60 21.28 -13.05
CA LEU A 81 3.22 22.67 -12.81
C LEU A 81 4.43 23.55 -12.44
N LYS A 82 5.35 23.05 -11.62
CA LYS A 82 6.58 23.80 -11.28
C LYS A 82 7.49 23.98 -12.49
N CYS A 83 7.64 22.94 -13.32
CA CYS A 83 8.41 23.03 -14.58
C CYS A 83 7.79 24.04 -15.55
N GLN A 84 6.46 23.99 -15.73
CA GLN A 84 5.76 24.95 -16.58
C GLN A 84 5.94 26.38 -16.06
N ARG A 85 5.75 26.60 -14.76
CA ARG A 85 5.91 27.93 -14.15
C ARG A 85 7.33 28.45 -14.27
N HIS A 86 8.34 27.59 -14.15
CA HIS A 86 9.73 27.93 -14.39
C HIS A 86 9.95 28.44 -15.83
N GLN A 87 9.40 27.73 -16.84
CA GLN A 87 9.51 28.12 -18.25
C GLN A 87 8.80 29.44 -18.54
N GLU A 88 7.59 29.64 -17.99
CA GLU A 88 6.84 30.90 -18.14
C GLU A 88 7.61 32.10 -17.58
N LEU A 89 8.20 31.94 -16.37
CA LEU A 89 9.00 33.02 -15.75
C LEU A 89 10.28 33.29 -16.51
N LEU A 90 10.96 32.27 -17.06
CA LEU A 90 12.10 32.46 -17.93
C LEU A 90 11.73 33.26 -19.20
N GLY A 91 10.63 32.91 -19.84
CA GLY A 91 10.09 33.65 -20.99
C GLY A 91 9.82 35.10 -20.65
N LEU A 92 9.14 35.35 -19.55
CA LEU A 92 8.79 36.69 -19.07
C LEU A 92 10.05 37.52 -18.72
N ALA A 93 11.05 36.91 -18.09
CA ALA A 93 12.33 37.60 -17.79
C ALA A 93 13.07 38.05 -19.07
N LEU A 94 13.04 37.22 -20.13
CA LEU A 94 13.61 37.52 -21.41
C LEU A 94 12.85 38.67 -22.13
N GLU A 95 11.53 38.70 -22.01
CA GLU A 95 10.70 39.80 -22.56
C GLU A 95 10.98 41.12 -21.87
N TYR A 96 11.04 41.18 -20.55
CA TYR A 96 11.43 42.39 -19.79
C TYR A 96 12.83 42.86 -20.15
N LYS A 97 13.77 41.92 -20.32
CA LYS A 97 15.11 42.27 -20.77
C LYS A 97 15.13 42.91 -22.16
N ARG A 98 14.31 42.44 -23.11
CA ARG A 98 14.15 43.02 -24.44
C ARG A 98 13.54 44.41 -24.42
N MET A 99 12.62 44.64 -23.45
CA MET A 99 11.99 45.96 -23.25
C MET A 99 12.85 46.92 -22.41
N GLU A 100 14.12 46.57 -22.11
CA GLU A 100 15.05 47.33 -21.27
C GLU A 100 14.56 47.57 -19.82
N GLN A 101 13.54 46.79 -19.39
CA GLN A 101 12.97 46.82 -18.02
C GLN A 101 13.83 45.94 -17.10
N ILE A 102 15.02 46.46 -16.72
CA ILE A 102 16.04 45.65 -16.02
C ILE A 102 15.62 45.27 -14.60
N ILE A 103 14.88 46.13 -13.91
CA ILE A 103 14.43 45.86 -12.52
C ILE A 103 13.43 44.73 -12.51
N GLU A 104 12.43 44.77 -13.38
CA GLU A 104 11.38 43.77 -13.55
C GLU A 104 12.00 42.41 -13.99
N ALA A 105 12.94 42.46 -14.94
CA ALA A 105 13.66 41.25 -15.37
C ALA A 105 14.39 40.59 -14.21
N ARG A 106 15.09 41.36 -13.35
CA ARG A 106 15.80 40.84 -12.18
C ARG A 106 14.82 40.22 -11.15
N LEU A 107 13.68 40.87 -10.89
CA LEU A 107 12.66 40.39 -9.96
C LEU A 107 12.11 39.05 -10.42
N VAL A 108 11.77 38.92 -11.72
CA VAL A 108 11.24 37.66 -12.27
C VAL A 108 12.32 36.59 -12.27
N MET A 109 13.58 36.94 -12.59
CA MET A 109 14.70 36.00 -12.55
C MET A 109 14.97 35.49 -11.15
N ALA A 110 14.83 36.30 -10.11
CA ALA A 110 14.96 35.83 -8.72
C ALA A 110 13.91 34.76 -8.39
N LYS A 111 12.65 34.91 -8.83
CA LYS A 111 11.59 33.91 -8.68
C LYS A 111 11.88 32.64 -9.49
N THR A 112 12.48 32.75 -10.65
CA THR A 112 12.88 31.61 -11.48
C THR A 112 13.95 30.77 -10.77
N ILE A 113 14.98 31.41 -10.22
CA ILE A 113 16.03 30.75 -9.44
C ILE A 113 15.48 30.05 -8.21
N GLU A 114 14.49 30.63 -7.54
CA GLU A 114 13.82 30.00 -6.40
C GLU A 114 13.13 28.70 -6.81
N ILE A 115 12.39 28.70 -7.93
CA ILE A 115 11.75 27.49 -8.46
C ILE A 115 12.81 26.47 -8.89
N GLU A 116 13.85 26.89 -9.61
CA GLU A 116 14.93 26.03 -10.07
C GLU A 116 15.60 25.28 -8.90
N ARG A 117 15.77 25.94 -7.75
CA ARG A 117 16.35 25.34 -6.55
C ARG A 117 15.52 24.20 -5.96
N ILE A 118 14.18 24.26 -6.07
CA ILE A 118 13.29 23.25 -5.51
C ILE A 118 12.95 22.11 -6.48
N LEU A 119 13.15 22.29 -7.80
CA LEU A 119 12.84 21.27 -8.82
C LEU A 119 13.55 19.92 -8.57
N PRO A 120 14.84 19.85 -8.19
CA PRO A 120 15.51 18.58 -7.92
C PRO A 120 14.87 17.80 -6.76
N GLU A 121 14.38 18.52 -5.72
CA GLU A 121 13.67 17.90 -4.61
C GLU A 121 12.36 17.25 -5.07
N PHE A 122 11.56 17.95 -5.90
CA PHE A 122 10.35 17.39 -6.49
C PHE A 122 10.64 16.21 -7.40
N GLN A 123 11.72 16.26 -8.18
CA GLN A 123 12.15 15.16 -9.02
C GLN A 123 12.52 13.92 -8.20
N THR A 124 13.24 14.10 -7.10
CA THR A 124 13.60 13.01 -6.18
C THR A 124 12.35 12.39 -5.54
N LYS A 125 11.43 13.23 -5.06
CA LYS A 125 10.13 12.77 -4.50
C LYS A 125 9.33 11.97 -5.52
N LEU A 126 9.30 12.44 -6.76
CA LEU A 126 8.59 11.75 -7.84
C LEU A 126 9.22 10.38 -8.14
N ALA A 127 10.54 10.32 -8.28
CA ALA A 127 11.26 9.07 -8.52
C ALA A 127 11.00 8.04 -7.39
N SER A 128 11.07 8.48 -6.13
CA SER A 128 10.77 7.65 -4.97
C SER A 128 9.32 7.16 -4.95
N SER A 129 8.35 8.04 -5.29
CA SER A 129 6.94 7.64 -5.38
C SER A 129 6.67 6.64 -6.51
N GLN A 130 7.36 6.77 -7.65
CA GLN A 130 7.26 5.83 -8.77
C GLN A 130 7.86 4.47 -8.40
N GLU A 131 9.01 4.43 -7.75
CA GLU A 131 9.62 3.20 -7.26
C GLU A 131 8.70 2.48 -6.27
N MET A 132 8.11 3.23 -5.32
CA MET A 132 7.15 2.67 -4.38
C MET A 132 5.94 2.08 -5.10
N LEU A 133 5.37 2.78 -6.10
CA LEU A 133 4.24 2.30 -6.88
C LEU A 133 4.55 0.98 -7.59
N MET A 134 5.75 0.86 -8.20
CA MET A 134 6.18 -0.39 -8.83
C MET A 134 6.23 -1.53 -7.81
N ARG A 135 6.89 -1.33 -6.66
CA ARG A 135 7.01 -2.36 -5.61
C ARG A 135 5.65 -2.82 -5.08
N VAL A 136 4.74 -1.88 -4.79
CA VAL A 136 3.41 -2.21 -4.26
C VAL A 136 2.59 -2.98 -5.30
N ASN A 137 2.68 -2.59 -6.57
CA ASN A 137 2.01 -3.27 -7.66
C ASN A 137 2.52 -4.72 -7.87
N ASP A 138 3.84 -4.92 -7.82
CA ASP A 138 4.45 -6.24 -7.95
C ASP A 138 4.00 -7.17 -6.81
N ILE A 139 3.97 -6.66 -5.58
CA ILE A 139 3.47 -7.42 -4.42
C ILE A 139 1.99 -7.79 -4.59
N HIS A 140 1.16 -6.86 -5.07
CA HIS A 140 -0.26 -7.13 -5.32
C HIS A 140 -0.45 -8.23 -6.37
N ILE A 141 0.22 -8.14 -7.52
CA ILE A 141 0.15 -9.13 -8.60
C ILE A 141 0.59 -10.51 -8.09
N GLN A 142 1.67 -10.58 -7.31
CA GLN A 142 2.14 -11.83 -6.74
C GLN A 142 1.11 -12.45 -5.80
N GLN A 143 0.49 -11.63 -4.91
CA GLN A 143 -0.51 -12.15 -3.97
C GLN A 143 -1.82 -12.53 -4.65
N GLU A 144 -2.23 -11.83 -5.70
CA GLU A 144 -3.41 -12.18 -6.52
C GLU A 144 -3.19 -13.52 -7.24
N SER A 145 -2.01 -13.73 -7.81
CA SER A 145 -1.64 -15.00 -8.44
C SER A 145 -1.63 -16.16 -7.45
N GLU A 146 -1.07 -15.96 -6.27
CA GLU A 146 -1.03 -16.96 -5.20
C GLU A 146 -2.45 -17.30 -4.70
N LEU A 147 -3.31 -16.29 -4.51
CA LEU A 147 -4.71 -16.49 -4.16
C LEU A 147 -5.43 -17.34 -5.21
N SER A 148 -5.25 -17.04 -6.51
CA SER A 148 -5.89 -17.79 -7.59
C SER A 148 -5.50 -19.26 -7.61
N LEU A 149 -4.22 -19.57 -7.34
CA LEU A 149 -3.75 -20.96 -7.24
C LEU A 149 -4.39 -21.69 -6.05
N LEU A 150 -4.46 -21.03 -4.89
CA LEU A 150 -5.07 -21.62 -3.70
C LEU A 150 -6.60 -21.80 -3.84
N GLU A 151 -7.27 -20.91 -4.58
CA GLU A 151 -8.68 -21.09 -4.94
C GLU A 151 -8.91 -22.37 -5.75
N ILE A 152 -8.07 -22.58 -6.77
CA ILE A 152 -8.13 -23.81 -7.58
C ILE A 152 -7.88 -25.05 -6.71
N ASP A 153 -6.91 -25.01 -5.82
CA ASP A 153 -6.58 -26.13 -4.93
C ASP A 153 -7.76 -26.46 -3.98
N VAL A 154 -8.40 -25.44 -3.39
CA VAL A 154 -9.58 -25.63 -2.52
C VAL A 154 -10.76 -26.19 -3.32
N GLU A 155 -11.05 -25.67 -4.52
CA GLU A 155 -12.15 -26.16 -5.34
C GLU A 155 -11.91 -27.60 -5.83
N ASN A 156 -10.67 -27.94 -6.22
CA ASN A 156 -10.30 -29.30 -6.58
C ASN A 156 -10.51 -30.27 -5.40
N MET A 157 -10.13 -29.85 -4.18
CA MET A 157 -10.32 -30.66 -2.98
C MET A 157 -11.80 -30.86 -2.68
N LYS A 158 -12.64 -29.81 -2.79
CA LYS A 158 -14.11 -29.91 -2.63
C LYS A 158 -14.72 -30.88 -3.65
N ALA A 159 -14.35 -30.73 -4.94
CA ALA A 159 -14.86 -31.61 -5.99
C ALA A 159 -14.46 -33.06 -5.77
N TRP A 160 -13.21 -33.29 -5.34
CA TRP A 160 -12.73 -34.65 -5.07
C TRP A 160 -13.49 -35.31 -3.90
N ILE A 161 -13.69 -34.59 -2.79
CA ILE A 161 -14.44 -35.06 -1.62
C ILE A 161 -15.90 -35.40 -2.01
N ALA A 162 -16.53 -34.54 -2.83
CA ALA A 162 -17.90 -34.75 -3.29
C ALA A 162 -18.02 -36.03 -4.14
N MET A 163 -17.00 -36.36 -4.95
CA MET A 163 -17.06 -37.58 -5.81
C MET A 163 -16.69 -38.86 -5.09
N ASN A 164 -15.70 -38.84 -4.20
CA ASN A 164 -15.07 -40.05 -3.66
C ASN A 164 -15.27 -40.25 -2.15
N GLY A 165 -15.88 -39.27 -1.49
CA GLY A 165 -15.95 -39.24 -0.02
C GLY A 165 -14.56 -39.00 0.63
N TYR A 166 -14.52 -39.09 1.94
CA TYR A 166 -13.31 -38.88 2.72
C TYR A 166 -12.45 -40.16 2.73
N GLN A 167 -11.20 -40.04 2.26
CA GLN A 167 -10.20 -41.11 2.30
C GLN A 167 -8.95 -40.62 3.03
N GLU A 168 -8.25 -41.49 3.77
CA GLU A 168 -7.09 -41.14 4.61
C GLU A 168 -5.95 -40.49 3.85
N THR A 169 -5.71 -40.89 2.58
CA THR A 169 -4.69 -40.27 1.71
C THR A 169 -4.98 -38.81 1.40
N LYS A 170 -6.26 -38.45 1.27
CA LYS A 170 -6.68 -37.06 0.97
C LYS A 170 -6.77 -36.19 2.21
N SER A 171 -6.97 -36.78 3.38
CA SER A 171 -6.88 -36.04 4.65
C SER A 171 -5.50 -35.41 4.83
N ARG A 172 -4.41 -36.07 4.41
CA ARG A 172 -3.06 -35.50 4.45
C ARG A 172 -2.88 -34.32 3.47
N GLU A 173 -3.42 -34.44 2.24
CA GLU A 173 -3.39 -33.36 1.26
C GLU A 173 -4.20 -32.16 1.76
N LEU A 174 -5.34 -32.36 2.39
CA LEU A 174 -6.17 -31.31 2.98
C LEU A 174 -5.44 -30.57 4.12
N ILE A 175 -4.71 -31.30 4.97
CA ILE A 175 -3.88 -30.70 6.04
C ILE A 175 -2.78 -29.85 5.41
N SER A 176 -2.09 -30.37 4.39
CA SER A 176 -1.04 -29.63 3.67
C SER A 176 -1.59 -28.38 2.99
N LEU A 177 -2.78 -28.45 2.40
CA LEU A 177 -3.46 -27.28 1.81
C LEU A 177 -3.80 -26.22 2.86
N LYS A 178 -4.31 -26.66 4.02
CA LYS A 178 -4.59 -25.76 5.15
C LYS A 178 -3.32 -25.04 5.61
N GLU A 179 -2.21 -25.77 5.79
CA GLU A 179 -0.92 -25.17 6.19
C GLU A 179 -0.42 -24.13 5.15
N LYS A 180 -0.54 -24.44 3.85
CA LYS A 180 -0.22 -23.48 2.78
C LYS A 180 -1.06 -22.21 2.86
N LEU A 181 -2.38 -22.36 3.06
CA LEU A 181 -3.31 -21.23 3.21
C LEU A 181 -2.99 -20.38 4.44
N GLU A 182 -2.66 -21.00 5.58
CA GLU A 182 -2.24 -20.29 6.78
C GLU A 182 -0.95 -19.48 6.53
N GLN A 183 0.07 -20.11 5.92
CA GLN A 183 1.33 -19.45 5.59
C GLN A 183 1.15 -18.29 4.60
N SER A 184 0.37 -18.50 3.54
CA SER A 184 0.09 -17.49 2.54
C SER A 184 -0.73 -16.33 3.10
N SER A 185 -1.73 -16.62 3.93
CA SER A 185 -2.51 -15.61 4.62
C SER A 185 -1.66 -14.74 5.57
N MET A 186 -0.74 -15.36 6.32
CA MET A 186 0.20 -14.63 7.18
C MET A 186 1.19 -13.79 6.36
N ALA A 187 1.70 -14.31 5.24
CA ALA A 187 2.57 -13.57 4.34
C ALA A 187 1.86 -12.34 3.74
N ALA A 188 0.61 -12.50 3.28
CA ALA A 188 -0.19 -11.39 2.76
C ALA A 188 -0.45 -10.32 3.83
N GLU A 189 -0.69 -10.71 5.08
CA GLU A 189 -0.86 -9.77 6.20
C GLU A 189 0.42 -8.99 6.49
N THR A 190 1.55 -9.67 6.59
CA THR A 190 2.84 -9.02 6.80
C THR A 190 3.13 -8.00 5.70
N ARG A 191 2.89 -8.35 4.45
CA ARG A 191 3.07 -7.44 3.30
C ARG A 191 2.11 -6.25 3.33
N CYS A 192 0.85 -6.44 3.74
CA CYS A 192 -0.09 -5.33 3.94
C CYS A 192 0.44 -4.34 4.99
N LEU A 193 0.94 -4.83 6.12
CA LEU A 193 1.48 -4.01 7.20
C LEU A 193 2.76 -3.26 6.78
N GLU A 194 3.68 -3.95 6.09
CA GLU A 194 4.89 -3.33 5.55
C GLU A 194 4.57 -2.19 4.58
N LEU A 195 3.64 -2.42 3.66
CA LEU A 195 3.25 -1.40 2.69
C LEU A 195 2.50 -0.24 3.32
N GLU A 196 1.68 -0.47 4.34
CA GLU A 196 1.01 0.57 5.09
C GLU A 196 2.01 1.43 5.87
N ALA A 197 3.03 0.82 6.48
CA ALA A 197 4.13 1.51 7.14
C ALA A 197 4.96 2.34 6.15
N LEU A 198 5.33 1.78 4.99
CA LEU A 198 6.02 2.51 3.93
C LEU A 198 5.19 3.69 3.42
N ARG A 199 3.89 3.51 3.21
CA ARG A 199 2.98 4.58 2.81
C ARG A 199 3.00 5.73 3.80
N GLN A 200 3.00 5.47 5.11
CA GLN A 200 3.04 6.51 6.14
C GLN A 200 4.39 7.25 6.14
N LEU A 201 5.49 6.57 5.89
CA LEU A 201 6.83 7.18 5.81
C LEU A 201 6.98 8.07 4.56
N TYR A 202 6.43 7.67 3.42
CA TYR A 202 6.48 8.43 2.16
C TYR A 202 5.37 9.48 2.03
N HIS A 203 4.38 9.48 2.93
CA HIS A 203 3.36 10.50 3.10
C HIS A 203 3.53 11.24 4.44
N PRO A 204 4.60 11.98 4.64
CA PRO A 204 4.58 12.98 5.69
C PRO A 204 3.45 13.96 5.34
N SER A 205 2.61 14.25 6.31
CA SER A 205 1.50 15.20 6.28
C SER A 205 1.96 16.64 6.00
N ASN A 206 2.72 16.85 4.96
CA ASN A 206 3.26 18.13 4.52
C ASN A 206 2.31 18.85 3.55
N CYS A 207 1.00 18.83 3.86
CA CYS A 207 0.07 19.79 3.25
C CYS A 207 0.18 21.20 3.86
N GLU A 208 0.96 21.42 4.91
CA GLU A 208 0.97 22.71 5.63
C GLU A 208 2.01 23.73 5.14
N LEU A 209 2.89 23.40 4.21
CA LEU A 209 3.92 24.35 3.72
C LEU A 209 3.51 25.14 2.45
N GLY A 210 2.27 25.01 2.01
CA GLY A 210 1.78 25.65 0.77
C GLY A 210 0.94 26.91 0.94
N GLU A 211 0.39 27.19 2.13
CA GLU A 211 -0.63 28.24 2.27
C GLU A 211 -0.17 29.55 2.93
N THR A 212 1.07 29.68 3.36
CA THR A 212 1.52 30.92 4.05
C THR A 212 2.08 32.01 3.16
N LEU A 213 2.06 31.86 1.85
CA LEU A 213 2.66 32.86 0.91
C LEU A 213 1.65 33.69 0.11
N THR A 214 0.34 33.63 0.41
CA THR A 214 -0.65 34.39 -0.38
C THR A 214 -1.37 35.52 0.35
N THR A 215 -0.97 35.90 1.57
CA THR A 215 -1.68 36.97 2.30
C THR A 215 -0.77 38.11 2.77
N THR A 216 0.01 38.73 1.87
CA THR A 216 0.57 40.07 2.16
C THR A 216 0.82 40.85 0.88
N THR A 217 -0.21 41.26 0.16
CA THR A 217 -0.15 42.45 -0.69
C THR A 217 -1.55 42.96 -0.98
N SER A 218 -2.18 43.55 0.03
CA SER A 218 -3.29 44.45 -0.15
C SER A 218 -3.26 45.47 0.99
N VAL A 219 -2.43 46.48 0.86
CA VAL A 219 -2.67 47.83 1.49
C VAL A 219 -1.75 48.83 0.80
N GLY A 220 -2.33 49.92 0.30
CA GLY A 220 -1.67 51.20 -0.04
C GLY A 220 -1.51 51.46 -1.50
#